data_a50f59122ff503e258eecca7886355d7
#
_entry.id   a50f59122ff503e258eecca7886355d7
#
_cell.length_a   1.000
_cell.length_b   1.000
_cell.length_c   1.000
_cell.angle_alpha   90.00
_cell.angle_beta   90.00
_cell.angle_gamma   90.00
#
_symmetry.space_group_name_H-M   'P 1'
#
loop_
_entity.id
_entity.type
_entity.pdbx_description
1 polymer ?
#
loop_
_entity_poly.entity_id
_entity_poly.type
_entity_poly.pdbx_seq_one_letter_code
_entity_poly.pdbx_strand_id
1 'polypeptide(L)'
;MRAPEAAMVATGGGGPGLFTNSKPGDRKIVPDDVGDREVFKVVYVVLESQYQASLSTACKRINAGQPDVAVECSGYILEELRDEANFQQFKKDVEEANIFIGSLIFVQELADKVVSVVEPNRDRLSAVCVFPSMPAVMKLNKIGSFTMVRRAPR
;
A
#
# COMPACT_ATOMS: atom_id res chain seq x y z
N MET A 1 -36.06 -30.31 -0.41
CA MET A 1 -35.24 -29.17 -0.83
C MET A 1 -34.89 -28.36 0.41
N ARG A 2 -33.71 -28.47 0.92
CA ARG A 2 -33.24 -27.59 1.98
C ARG A 2 -32.70 -26.31 1.36
N ALA A 3 -33.22 -25.18 1.78
CA ALA A 3 -32.61 -23.88 1.50
C ALA A 3 -31.17 -23.87 2.06
N PRO A 4 -30.20 -23.28 1.37
CA PRO A 4 -28.88 -23.13 1.96
C PRO A 4 -29.02 -22.25 3.20
N GLU A 5 -28.57 -22.82 4.31
CA GLU A 5 -28.44 -22.13 5.58
C GLU A 5 -27.51 -20.94 5.32
N ALA A 6 -28.07 -19.74 5.33
CA ALA A 6 -27.27 -18.53 5.31
C ALA A 6 -26.35 -18.58 6.50
N ALA A 7 -25.06 -18.71 6.27
CA ALA A 7 -24.06 -18.61 7.31
C ALA A 7 -24.29 -17.25 8.00
N MET A 8 -24.74 -17.33 9.22
CA MET A 8 -24.94 -16.18 10.10
C MET A 8 -23.55 -15.58 10.30
N VAL A 9 -23.26 -14.52 9.57
CA VAL A 9 -22.11 -13.69 9.86
C VAL A 9 -22.34 -13.15 11.25
N ALA A 10 -21.57 -13.63 12.20
CA ALA A 10 -21.61 -13.10 13.55
C ALA A 10 -21.31 -11.60 13.46
N THR A 11 -22.31 -10.79 13.66
CA THR A 11 -22.16 -9.36 13.94
C THR A 11 -21.56 -9.24 15.33
N GLY A 12 -20.29 -9.60 15.44
CA GLY A 12 -19.48 -9.32 16.60
C GLY A 12 -19.36 -7.81 16.72
N GLY A 13 -19.70 -7.30 17.89
CA GLY A 13 -19.83 -5.89 18.22
C GLY A 13 -18.71 -5.03 17.68
N GLY A 14 -19.08 -3.78 17.35
CA GLY A 14 -18.23 -2.78 16.76
C GLY A 14 -16.94 -2.52 17.51
N GLY A 15 -15.94 -3.34 17.22
CA GLY A 15 -14.55 -3.05 17.54
C GLY A 15 -13.89 -2.31 16.37
N PRO A 16 -12.73 -1.67 16.59
CA PRO A 16 -12.00 -0.92 15.57
C PRO A 16 -11.58 -1.72 14.33
N GLY A 17 -11.91 -3.02 14.27
CA GLY A 17 -11.47 -3.92 13.22
C GLY A 17 -12.13 -3.74 11.84
N LEU A 18 -13.28 -3.09 11.75
CA LEU A 18 -14.05 -3.05 10.48
C LEU A 18 -13.41 -2.13 9.42
N PHE A 19 -12.67 -1.12 9.85
CA PHE A 19 -12.03 -0.13 8.99
C PHE A 19 -10.51 -0.33 8.89
N THR A 20 -9.97 -1.26 9.66
CA THR A 20 -8.53 -1.51 9.82
C THR A 20 -8.03 -2.73 9.05
N ASN A 21 -8.91 -3.44 8.36
CA ASN A 21 -8.56 -4.60 7.54
C ASN A 21 -8.87 -4.38 6.08
N SER A 22 -7.96 -4.78 5.22
CA SER A 22 -8.15 -4.75 3.77
C SER A 22 -9.32 -5.63 3.34
N LYS A 23 -10.12 -5.11 2.43
CA LYS A 23 -11.07 -5.95 1.70
C LYS A 23 -10.30 -6.80 0.68
N PRO A 24 -10.60 -8.09 0.53
CA PRO A 24 -9.86 -8.97 -0.39
C PRO A 24 -9.73 -8.43 -1.81
N GLY A 25 -10.79 -7.83 -2.35
CA GLY A 25 -10.80 -7.26 -3.70
C GLY A 25 -10.02 -5.95 -3.89
N ASP A 26 -9.59 -5.31 -2.79
CA ASP A 26 -8.83 -4.06 -2.81
C ASP A 26 -7.36 -4.26 -2.44
N ARG A 27 -7.03 -5.37 -1.80
CA ARG A 27 -5.68 -5.64 -1.31
C ARG A 27 -4.66 -5.87 -2.43
N LYS A 28 -5.05 -6.60 -3.44
CA LYS A 28 -4.20 -6.92 -4.60
C LYS A 28 -4.94 -6.62 -5.89
N ILE A 29 -4.38 -5.74 -6.69
CA ILE A 29 -4.85 -5.44 -8.04
C ILE A 29 -3.79 -5.93 -9.01
N VAL A 30 -4.20 -6.79 -9.93
CA VAL A 30 -3.36 -7.31 -11.00
C VAL A 30 -4.08 -7.00 -12.32
N PRO A 31 -3.39 -6.53 -13.36
CA PRO A 31 -4.02 -6.33 -14.66
C PRO A 31 -4.43 -7.68 -15.26
N ASP A 32 -5.63 -7.74 -15.87
CA ASP A 32 -6.13 -8.97 -16.50
C ASP A 32 -5.30 -9.37 -17.72
N ASP A 33 -4.84 -8.39 -18.48
CA ASP A 33 -3.97 -8.57 -19.64
C ASP A 33 -2.87 -7.50 -19.63
N VAL A 34 -1.63 -7.92 -19.59
CA VAL A 34 -0.49 -7.03 -19.66
C VAL A 34 -0.16 -6.65 -21.10
N GLY A 35 -0.26 -7.59 -22.05
CA GLY A 35 0.18 -7.38 -23.42
C GLY A 35 1.63 -6.92 -23.49
N ASP A 36 1.89 -5.89 -24.30
CA ASP A 36 3.21 -5.24 -24.44
C ASP A 36 3.40 -4.05 -23.48
N ARG A 37 2.49 -3.85 -22.52
CA ARG A 37 2.55 -2.73 -21.59
C ARG A 37 3.66 -2.90 -20.54
N GLU A 38 4.30 -1.79 -20.17
CA GLU A 38 5.20 -1.75 -19.04
C GLU A 38 4.41 -1.87 -17.73
N VAL A 39 4.81 -2.77 -16.84
CA VAL A 39 4.14 -3.00 -15.54
C VAL A 39 4.87 -2.26 -14.44
N PHE A 40 4.15 -1.37 -13.76
CA PHE A 40 4.60 -0.73 -12.52
C PHE A 40 4.00 -1.43 -11.32
N LYS A 41 4.85 -1.86 -10.41
CA LYS A 41 4.44 -2.44 -9.13
C LYS A 41 4.39 -1.35 -8.07
N VAL A 42 3.21 -1.12 -7.54
CA VAL A 42 2.93 -0.13 -6.48
C VAL A 42 2.61 -0.86 -5.18
N VAL A 43 3.26 -0.46 -4.11
CA VAL A 43 2.91 -0.88 -2.75
C VAL A 43 2.48 0.35 -1.96
N TYR A 44 1.38 0.25 -1.24
CA TYR A 44 0.92 1.34 -0.39
C TYR A 44 0.54 0.91 1.02
N VAL A 45 0.69 1.83 1.95
CA VAL A 45 0.19 1.74 3.32
C VAL A 45 -0.68 2.95 3.60
N VAL A 46 -1.93 2.73 3.97
CA VAL A 46 -2.91 3.77 4.29
C VAL A 46 -3.57 3.50 5.64
N LEU A 47 -4.17 4.53 6.22
CA LEU A 47 -4.75 4.45 7.56
C LEU A 47 -5.97 3.53 7.61
N GLU A 48 -6.87 3.65 6.63
CA GLU A 48 -8.19 3.00 6.66
C GLU A 48 -8.62 2.51 5.27
N SER A 49 -9.56 1.57 5.26
CA SER A 49 -10.08 0.91 4.04
C SER A 49 -10.67 1.86 3.01
N GLN A 50 -11.22 3.01 3.42
CA GLN A 50 -11.75 4.01 2.50
C GLN A 50 -10.68 4.62 1.58
N TYR A 51 -9.47 4.81 2.08
CA TYR A 51 -8.34 5.30 1.28
C TYR A 51 -7.82 4.20 0.35
N GLN A 52 -7.87 2.95 0.78
CA GLN A 52 -7.53 1.79 -0.03
C GLN A 52 -8.45 1.68 -1.25
N ALA A 53 -9.75 1.86 -1.08
CA ALA A 53 -10.72 1.81 -2.18
C ALA A 53 -10.44 2.86 -3.27
N SER A 54 -9.98 4.04 -2.88
CA SER A 54 -9.61 5.10 -3.84
C SER A 54 -8.40 4.71 -4.67
N LEU A 55 -7.37 4.14 -4.05
CA LEU A 55 -6.16 3.68 -4.75
C LEU A 55 -6.45 2.49 -5.65
N SER A 56 -7.24 1.52 -5.17
CA SER A 56 -7.66 0.37 -5.96
C SER A 56 -8.44 0.78 -7.20
N THR A 57 -9.35 1.74 -7.06
CA THR A 57 -10.11 2.30 -8.19
C THR A 57 -9.19 3.00 -9.20
N ALA A 58 -8.22 3.76 -8.74
CA ALA A 58 -7.25 4.41 -9.62
C ALA A 58 -6.42 3.39 -10.40
N CYS A 59 -5.93 2.34 -9.75
CA CYS A 59 -5.18 1.27 -10.42
C CYS A 59 -6.02 0.53 -11.47
N LYS A 60 -7.27 0.22 -11.15
CA LYS A 60 -8.20 -0.40 -12.11
C LYS A 60 -8.46 0.47 -13.33
N ARG A 61 -8.59 1.80 -13.15
CA ARG A 61 -8.76 2.74 -14.26
C ARG A 61 -7.53 2.82 -15.16
N ILE A 62 -6.35 2.81 -14.58
CA ILE A 62 -5.11 2.78 -15.36
C ILE A 62 -5.05 1.49 -16.18
N ASN A 63 -5.31 0.35 -15.57
CA ASN A 63 -5.27 -0.94 -16.24
C ASN A 63 -6.31 -1.07 -17.39
N ALA A 64 -7.46 -0.40 -17.25
CA ALA A 64 -8.50 -0.41 -18.27
C ALA A 64 -8.27 0.58 -19.41
N GLY A 65 -7.58 1.70 -19.16
CA GLY A 65 -7.56 2.85 -20.08
C GLY A 65 -6.19 3.24 -20.64
N GLN A 66 -5.09 2.76 -20.08
CA GLN A 66 -3.75 3.14 -20.53
C GLN A 66 -3.18 2.10 -21.50
N PRO A 67 -2.74 2.52 -22.71
CA PRO A 67 -2.25 1.58 -23.71
C PRO A 67 -0.82 1.10 -23.44
N ASP A 68 0.00 1.91 -22.79
CA ASP A 68 1.45 1.69 -22.67
C ASP A 68 1.88 1.18 -21.28
N VAL A 69 1.02 1.37 -20.28
CA VAL A 69 1.33 1.03 -18.88
C VAL A 69 0.23 0.22 -18.23
N ALA A 70 0.64 -0.67 -17.33
CA ALA A 70 -0.24 -1.40 -16.42
C ALA A 70 0.29 -1.29 -14.99
N VAL A 71 -0.58 -1.43 -14.02
CA VAL A 71 -0.24 -1.31 -12.60
C VAL A 71 -0.63 -2.58 -11.87
N GLU A 72 0.35 -3.17 -11.20
CA GLU A 72 0.13 -4.18 -10.17
C GLU A 72 0.23 -3.48 -8.81
N CYS A 73 -0.80 -3.59 -7.99
CA CYS A 73 -0.89 -2.85 -6.74
C CYS A 73 -1.09 -3.80 -5.56
N SER A 74 -0.27 -3.66 -4.53
CA SER A 74 -0.39 -4.38 -3.26
C SER A 74 -0.62 -3.38 -2.14
N GLY A 75 -1.74 -3.49 -1.45
CA GLY A 75 -2.18 -2.51 -0.46
C GLY A 75 -2.25 -3.07 0.95
N TYR A 76 -1.90 -2.23 1.91
CA TYR A 76 -1.94 -2.53 3.33
C TYR A 76 -2.66 -1.41 4.08
N ILE A 77 -3.52 -1.80 5.01
CA ILE A 77 -4.01 -0.89 6.04
C ILE A 77 -3.02 -0.94 7.20
N LEU A 78 -2.71 0.21 7.77
CA LEU A 78 -1.62 0.37 8.74
C LEU A 78 -1.65 -0.68 9.87
N GLU A 79 -2.82 -0.93 10.46
CA GLU A 79 -2.98 -1.90 11.54
C GLU A 79 -2.69 -3.35 11.13
N GLU A 80 -2.82 -3.68 9.85
CA GLU A 80 -2.50 -5.03 9.36
C GLU A 80 -1.03 -5.38 9.49
N LEU A 81 -0.15 -4.38 9.59
CA LEU A 81 1.29 -4.59 9.78
C LEU A 81 1.68 -5.06 11.19
N ARG A 82 0.72 -5.11 12.13
CA ARG A 82 0.91 -5.75 13.43
C ARG A 82 0.99 -7.26 13.33
N ASP A 83 0.30 -7.84 12.35
CA ASP A 83 0.38 -9.27 12.05
C ASP A 83 1.70 -9.60 11.35
N GLU A 84 2.42 -10.59 11.88
CA GLU A 84 3.76 -10.91 11.37
C GLU A 84 3.72 -11.44 9.92
N ALA A 85 2.71 -12.23 9.56
CA ALA A 85 2.58 -12.75 8.19
C ALA A 85 2.33 -11.61 7.19
N ASN A 86 1.47 -10.66 7.54
CA ASN A 86 1.23 -9.46 6.75
C ASN A 86 2.49 -8.60 6.64
N PHE A 87 3.23 -8.46 7.71
CA PHE A 87 4.47 -7.68 7.71
C PHE A 87 5.55 -8.33 6.82
N GLN A 88 5.72 -9.63 6.89
CA GLN A 88 6.66 -10.35 6.02
C GLN A 88 6.25 -10.26 4.53
N GLN A 89 4.96 -10.33 4.23
CA GLN A 89 4.47 -10.13 2.87
C GLN A 89 4.71 -8.70 2.39
N PHE A 90 4.48 -7.71 3.24
CA PHE A 90 4.78 -6.30 2.95
C PHE A 90 6.26 -6.09 2.59
N LYS A 91 7.18 -6.70 3.34
CA LYS A 91 8.61 -6.66 3.03
C LYS A 91 8.91 -7.17 1.62
N LYS A 92 8.38 -8.34 1.28
CA LYS A 92 8.56 -8.94 -0.06
C LYS A 92 7.99 -8.05 -1.16
N ASP A 93 6.79 -7.53 -0.96
CA ASP A 93 6.13 -6.65 -1.93
C ASP A 93 6.94 -5.37 -2.17
N VAL A 94 7.49 -4.75 -1.12
CA VAL A 94 8.35 -3.56 -1.25
C VAL A 94 9.67 -3.89 -1.96
N GLU A 95 10.26 -5.03 -1.70
CA GLU A 95 11.49 -5.48 -2.38
C GLU A 95 11.30 -5.60 -3.90
N GLU A 96 10.10 -5.89 -4.36
CA GLU A 96 9.76 -6.02 -5.78
C GLU A 96 9.11 -4.75 -6.37
N ALA A 97 8.75 -3.77 -5.54
CA ALA A 97 8.02 -2.59 -5.97
C ALA A 97 8.88 -1.60 -6.77
N ASN A 98 8.21 -0.81 -7.61
CA ASN A 98 8.77 0.37 -8.27
C ASN A 98 8.41 1.65 -7.52
N ILE A 99 7.23 1.69 -6.90
CA ILE A 99 6.67 2.86 -6.23
C ILE A 99 6.12 2.45 -4.88
N PHE A 100 6.43 3.24 -3.85
CA PHE A 100 5.82 3.14 -2.54
C PHE A 100 4.99 4.39 -2.25
N ILE A 101 3.78 4.19 -1.71
CA ILE A 101 2.89 5.26 -1.26
C ILE A 101 2.54 5.04 0.21
N GLY A 102 2.72 6.06 1.04
CA GLY A 102 2.32 6.05 2.45
C GLY A 102 1.42 7.23 2.77
N SER A 103 0.40 7.03 3.58
CA SER A 103 -0.51 8.12 3.99
C SER A 103 -1.02 7.93 5.41
N LEU A 104 -0.95 9.01 6.19
CA LEU A 104 -1.48 9.10 7.56
C LEU A 104 -0.88 8.06 8.53
N ILE A 105 0.42 7.83 8.43
CA ILE A 105 1.15 6.90 9.28
C ILE A 105 1.62 7.64 10.53
N PHE A 106 0.83 7.60 11.61
CA PHE A 106 1.06 8.36 12.84
C PHE A 106 1.26 7.49 14.09
N VAL A 107 1.25 6.17 13.98
CA VAL A 107 1.54 5.25 15.09
C VAL A 107 3.02 4.91 15.08
N GLN A 108 3.75 5.31 16.12
CA GLN A 108 5.22 5.21 16.18
C GLN A 108 5.74 3.80 15.85
N GLU A 109 5.22 2.79 16.51
CA GLU A 109 5.62 1.39 16.30
C GLU A 109 5.46 0.95 14.85
N LEU A 110 4.33 1.32 14.22
CA LEU A 110 4.04 0.95 12.84
C LEU A 110 4.82 1.82 11.84
N ALA A 111 5.04 3.09 12.18
CA ALA A 111 5.93 3.97 11.42
C ALA A 111 7.35 3.41 11.37
N ASP A 112 7.86 2.93 12.49
CA ASP A 112 9.19 2.31 12.58
C ASP A 112 9.27 1.04 11.71
N LYS A 113 8.23 0.23 11.68
CA LYS A 113 8.13 -0.92 10.79
C LYS A 113 8.18 -0.52 9.31
N VAL A 114 7.40 0.49 8.93
CA VAL A 114 7.39 1.01 7.55
C VAL A 114 8.77 1.55 7.15
N VAL A 115 9.38 2.37 7.99
CA VAL A 115 10.72 2.91 7.75
C VAL A 115 11.75 1.80 7.62
N SER A 116 11.71 0.78 8.48
CA SER A 116 12.65 -0.34 8.44
C SER A 116 12.63 -1.12 7.12
N VAL A 117 11.51 -1.11 6.42
CA VAL A 117 11.33 -1.79 5.13
C VAL A 117 11.61 -0.86 3.95
N VAL A 118 11.09 0.35 3.97
CA VAL A 118 11.17 1.27 2.83
C VAL A 118 12.57 1.91 2.70
N GLU A 119 13.19 2.29 3.79
CA GLU A 119 14.49 2.98 3.78
C GLU A 119 15.59 2.16 3.07
N PRO A 120 15.79 0.87 3.34
CA PRO A 120 16.77 0.05 2.61
C PRO A 120 16.49 -0.08 1.11
N ASN A 121 15.24 0.03 0.70
CA ASN A 121 14.81 -0.10 -0.69
C ASN A 121 14.67 1.26 -1.41
N ARG A 122 14.83 2.36 -0.71
CA ARG A 122 14.54 3.70 -1.20
C ARG A 122 15.30 4.07 -2.46
N ASP A 123 16.57 3.74 -2.55
CA ASP A 123 17.40 4.09 -3.71
C ASP A 123 17.00 3.29 -4.95
N ARG A 124 16.50 2.08 -4.78
CA ARG A 124 16.00 1.22 -5.86
C ARG A 124 14.60 1.65 -6.33
N LEU A 125 13.76 2.16 -5.43
CA LEU A 125 12.43 2.62 -5.77
C LEU A 125 12.49 3.84 -6.69
N SER A 126 11.67 3.85 -7.74
CA SER A 126 11.56 4.98 -8.66
C SER A 126 10.94 6.19 -8.01
N ALA A 127 9.97 5.98 -7.12
CA ALA A 127 9.35 7.01 -6.33
C ALA A 127 8.90 6.50 -4.96
N VAL A 128 8.99 7.37 -3.97
CA VAL A 128 8.40 7.22 -2.64
C VAL A 128 7.56 8.44 -2.36
N CYS A 129 6.26 8.27 -2.30
CA CYS A 129 5.28 9.33 -2.09
C CYS A 129 4.65 9.16 -0.71
N VAL A 130 5.07 9.96 0.26
CA VAL A 130 4.50 9.96 1.61
C VAL A 130 3.70 11.24 1.81
N PHE A 131 2.41 11.08 2.02
CA PHE A 131 1.51 12.14 2.46
C PHE A 131 1.60 12.33 3.98
N PRO A 132 0.98 13.35 4.57
CA PRO A 132 1.20 13.68 5.98
C PRO A 132 1.26 12.46 6.89
N SER A 133 2.38 12.30 7.55
CA SER A 133 2.75 11.16 8.41
C SER A 133 3.77 11.63 9.44
N MET A 134 4.22 10.73 10.31
CA MET A 134 5.32 11.02 11.24
C MET A 134 6.58 11.47 10.48
N PRO A 135 7.41 12.35 11.09
CA PRO A 135 8.60 12.92 10.43
C PRO A 135 9.55 11.87 9.85
N ALA A 136 9.75 10.75 10.54
CA ALA A 136 10.62 9.68 10.07
C ALA A 136 10.12 9.06 8.74
N VAL A 137 8.81 8.93 8.59
CA VAL A 137 8.19 8.43 7.35
C VAL A 137 8.25 9.49 6.25
N MET A 138 7.97 10.77 6.59
CA MET A 138 8.05 11.89 5.65
C MET A 138 9.43 12.05 5.02
N LYS A 139 10.49 11.76 5.75
CA LYS A 139 11.88 11.81 5.24
C LYS A 139 12.16 10.80 4.14
N LEU A 140 11.33 9.77 3.98
CA LEU A 140 11.45 8.79 2.90
C LEU A 140 11.06 9.34 1.53
N ASN A 141 10.32 10.45 1.46
CA ASN A 141 9.89 11.06 0.21
C ASN A 141 11.03 11.22 -0.80
N LYS A 142 10.76 10.76 -2.01
CA LYS A 142 11.68 10.83 -3.15
C LYS A 142 10.88 10.79 -4.44
N ILE A 143 10.88 11.89 -5.18
CA ILE A 143 10.24 11.97 -6.50
C ILE A 143 11.20 12.73 -7.43
N GLY A 144 11.81 12.03 -8.34
CA GLY A 144 12.85 12.60 -9.19
C GLY A 144 14.01 13.16 -8.36
N SER A 145 14.34 14.43 -8.53
CA SER A 145 15.36 15.14 -7.75
C SER A 145 14.87 15.66 -6.39
N PHE A 146 13.54 15.61 -6.15
CA PHE A 146 12.95 16.05 -4.89
C PHE A 146 13.23 15.04 -3.77
N THR A 147 13.77 15.53 -2.65
CA THR A 147 13.89 14.78 -1.40
C THR A 147 13.61 15.68 -0.21
N MET A 148 13.03 15.12 0.85
CA MET A 148 12.77 15.85 2.11
C MET A 148 14.04 16.04 2.95
N VAL A 149 15.11 15.33 2.65
CA VAL A 149 16.39 15.43 3.37
C VAL A 149 17.23 16.49 2.68
N ARG A 150 17.55 17.57 3.40
CA ARG A 150 18.55 18.54 2.93
C ARG A 150 19.89 17.82 2.78
N ARG A 151 20.43 17.82 1.57
CA ARG A 151 21.86 17.50 1.40
C ARG A 151 22.65 18.55 2.19
N ALA A 152 23.52 18.09 3.08
CA ALA A 152 24.49 18.98 3.70
C ALA A 152 25.30 19.68 2.58
N PRO A 153 25.56 20.97 2.67
CA PRO A 153 26.43 21.64 1.72
C PRO A 153 27.81 20.96 1.76
N ARG A 154 28.32 20.65 0.57
CA ARG A 154 29.68 20.13 0.41
C ARG A 154 30.69 21.23 0.72
#